data_67fb3559ea8483a277c2a5651cb45504
#
_entry.id   67fb3559ea8483a277c2a5651cb45504
#
_cell.length_a   1.000
_cell.length_b   1.000
_cell.length_c   1.000
_cell.angle_alpha   90.00
_cell.angle_beta   90.00
_cell.angle_gamma   90.00
#
_symmetry.space_group_name_H-M   'P 1'
#
loop_
_entity.id
_entity.type
_entity.pdbx_description
1 polymer ?
#
loop_
_entity_poly.entity_id
_entity_poly.type
_entity_poly.pdbx_seq_one_letter_code
_entity_poly.pdbx_strand_id
1 'polypeptide(L)' 'MTYKGYEAKIEYDSKEMIYVGTLSNCSDLVSFHSSDIRDLREKFHLAVDDYLVLCEKTGKIPG' A
#
# COMPACT_ATOMS: atom_id res chain seq x y z
N MET A 1 -7.60 -0.44 -6.83
CA MET A 1 -6.31 -1.13 -7.01
C MET A 1 -6.24 -2.27 -5.98
N THR A 2 -6.07 -3.49 -6.44
CA THR A 2 -6.05 -4.68 -5.57
C THR A 2 -4.84 -5.56 -5.86
N TYR A 3 -4.35 -6.24 -4.83
CA TYR A 3 -3.21 -7.15 -4.93
C TYR A 3 -3.20 -8.10 -3.73
N LYS A 4 -3.16 -9.40 -4.00
CA LYS A 4 -3.16 -10.47 -2.97
C LYS A 4 -4.27 -10.30 -1.91
N GLY A 5 -5.45 -9.86 -2.34
CA GLY A 5 -6.58 -9.65 -1.44
C GLY A 5 -6.59 -8.31 -0.71
N TYR A 6 -5.56 -7.50 -0.89
CA TYR A 6 -5.50 -6.16 -0.31
C TYR A 6 -5.97 -5.13 -1.31
N GLU A 7 -6.68 -4.13 -0.82
CA GLU A 7 -7.17 -3.03 -1.64
C GLU A 7 -6.54 -1.73 -1.19
N ALA A 8 -6.12 -0.92 -2.16
CA ALA A 8 -5.54 0.38 -1.90
C ALA A 8 -6.51 1.48 -2.30
N LYS A 9 -6.69 2.44 -1.40
CA LYS A 9 -7.39 3.69 -1.68
C LYS A 9 -6.36 4.70 -2.17
N ILE A 10 -6.60 5.26 -3.35
CA ILE A 10 -5.67 6.18 -3.99
C ILE A 10 -6.25 7.58 -3.96
N GLU A 11 -5.45 8.55 -3.51
CA GLU A 11 -5.80 9.97 -3.53
C GLU A 11 -4.69 10.74 -4.20
N TYR A 12 -5.05 11.83 -4.86
CA TYR A 12 -4.08 12.71 -5.50
C TYR A 12 -3.91 13.97 -4.66
N ASP A 13 -2.66 14.28 -4.30
CA ASP A 13 -2.32 15.51 -3.60
C ASP A 13 -1.83 16.53 -4.61
N SER A 14 -2.65 17.52 -4.92
CA SER A 14 -2.33 18.53 -5.91
C SER A 14 -1.27 19.53 -5.43
N LYS A 15 -1.08 19.68 -4.13
CA LYS A 15 -0.06 20.56 -3.57
C LYS A 15 1.34 19.97 -3.78
N GLU A 16 1.47 18.68 -3.53
CA GLU A 16 2.74 17.97 -3.69
C GLU A 16 2.86 17.34 -5.07
N MET A 17 1.79 17.33 -5.85
CA MET A 17 1.72 16.72 -7.17
C MET A 17 2.09 15.24 -7.13
N ILE A 18 1.58 14.53 -6.13
CA ILE A 18 1.82 13.10 -5.93
C ILE A 18 0.53 12.36 -5.70
N TYR A 19 0.57 11.05 -5.98
CA TYR A 19 -0.49 10.12 -5.63
C TYR A 19 -0.14 9.47 -4.30
N VAL A 20 -1.12 9.33 -3.42
CA VAL A 20 -0.95 8.65 -2.13
C VAL A 20 -1.90 7.47 -2.07
N GLY A 21 -1.36 6.30 -1.74
CA GLY A 21 -2.16 5.10 -1.57
C GLY A 21 -2.13 4.62 -0.13
N THR A 22 -3.25 4.07 0.32
CA THR A 22 -3.37 3.52 1.68
C THR A 22 -4.10 2.19 1.59
N LEU A 23 -3.62 1.17 2.30
CA LEU A 23 -4.32 -0.11 2.37
C LEU A 23 -5.59 0.06 3.21
N SER A 24 -6.73 -0.30 2.63
CA SER A 24 -8.04 -0.08 3.25
C SER A 24 -8.53 -1.25 4.08
N ASN A 25 -8.10 -2.48 3.78
CA ASN A 25 -8.54 -3.68 4.49
C ASN A 25 -7.40 -4.33 5.27
N CYS A 26 -6.61 -3.50 5.93
CA CYS A 26 -5.48 -3.93 6.74
C CYS A 26 -5.61 -3.31 8.13
N SER A 27 -5.29 -4.08 9.18
CA SER A 27 -5.38 -3.60 10.55
C SER A 27 -4.30 -2.59 10.91
N ASP A 28 -3.19 -2.59 10.17
CA ASP A 28 -2.11 -1.63 10.35
C ASP A 28 -2.21 -0.53 9.30
N LEU A 29 -1.71 0.65 9.65
CA LEU A 29 -1.63 1.75 8.69
C LEU A 29 -0.46 1.52 7.76
N VAL A 30 -0.75 1.22 6.50
CA VAL A 30 0.27 1.06 5.46
C VAL A 30 -0.03 2.04 4.35
N SER A 31 0.91 2.92 4.06
CA SER A 31 0.76 3.92 3.00
C SER A 31 1.99 3.98 2.11
N PHE A 32 1.80 4.50 0.91
CA PHE A 32 2.85 4.65 -0.08
C PHE A 32 2.49 5.82 -0.98
N HIS A 33 3.47 6.37 -1.68
CA HIS A 33 3.24 7.51 -2.55
C HIS A 33 4.17 7.50 -3.76
N SER A 34 3.77 8.18 -4.82
CA SER A 34 4.58 8.37 -6.00
C SER A 34 4.01 9.50 -6.86
N SER A 35 4.84 10.12 -7.67
CA SER A 35 4.41 11.13 -8.64
C SER A 35 3.86 10.52 -9.92
N ASP A 36 4.04 9.21 -10.15
CA ASP A 36 3.57 8.49 -11.33
C ASP A 36 2.65 7.35 -10.90
N ILE A 37 1.47 7.27 -11.53
CA ILE A 37 0.48 6.23 -11.16
C ILE A 37 0.99 4.81 -11.44
N ARG A 38 1.83 4.63 -12.44
CA ARG A 38 2.40 3.31 -12.74
C ARG A 38 3.43 2.90 -11.69
N ASP A 39 4.24 3.85 -11.25
CA ASP A 39 5.18 3.61 -10.16
C ASP A 39 4.45 3.38 -8.85
N LEU A 40 3.33 4.08 -8.64
CA LEU A 40 2.50 3.88 -7.46
C LEU A 40 2.01 2.43 -7.37
N ARG A 41 1.64 1.84 -8.50
CA ARG A 41 1.21 0.44 -8.55
C ARG A 41 2.32 -0.50 -8.08
N GLU A 42 3.54 -0.27 -8.52
CA GLU A 42 4.69 -1.06 -8.07
C GLU A 42 4.94 -0.88 -6.58
N LYS A 43 4.85 0.35 -6.10
CA LYS A 43 5.00 0.64 -4.67
C LYS A 43 3.90 -0.03 -3.84
N PHE A 44 2.69 -0.09 -4.37
CA PHE A 44 1.60 -0.81 -3.73
C PHE A 44 1.94 -2.30 -3.58
N HIS A 45 2.42 -2.93 -4.65
CA HIS A 45 2.80 -4.35 -4.61
C HIS A 45 3.93 -4.58 -3.60
N LEU A 46 4.94 -3.72 -3.60
CA LEU A 46 6.04 -3.82 -2.64
C LEU A 46 5.56 -3.62 -1.20
N ALA A 47 4.66 -2.68 -0.97
CA ALA A 47 4.12 -2.42 0.36
C ALA A 47 3.36 -3.64 0.90
N VAL A 48 2.55 -4.28 0.05
CA VAL A 48 1.83 -5.50 0.43
C VAL A 48 2.81 -6.63 0.73
N ASP A 49 3.79 -6.85 -0.14
CA ASP A 49 4.77 -7.91 0.06
C ASP A 49 5.58 -7.70 1.34
N ASP A 50 6.01 -6.47 1.60
CA ASP A 50 6.75 -6.13 2.82
C ASP A 50 5.90 -6.34 4.06
N TYR A 51 4.63 -5.95 4.00
CA TYR A 51 3.71 -6.15 5.11
C TYR A 51 3.51 -7.63 5.41
N LEU A 52 3.34 -8.46 4.38
CA LEU A 52 3.17 -9.90 4.56
C LEU A 52 4.43 -10.55 5.15
N VAL A 53 5.60 -10.12 4.73
CA VAL A 53 6.87 -10.60 5.30
C VAL A 53 6.98 -10.20 6.77
N LEU A 54 6.61 -8.97 7.11
CA LEU A 54 6.61 -8.50 8.49
C LEU A 54 5.65 -9.32 9.36
N CYS A 55 4.46 -9.59 8.86
CA CYS A 55 3.48 -10.42 9.59
C CYS A 55 4.02 -11.83 9.84
N GLU A 56 4.67 -12.41 8.86
CA GLU A 56 5.28 -13.73 8.99
C GLU A 56 6.38 -13.74 10.07
N LYS A 57 7.26 -12.73 10.06
CA LYS A 57 8.36 -12.64 11.01
C LYS A 57 7.89 -12.42 12.45
N THR A 58 6.84 -11.65 12.63
CA THR A 58 6.32 -11.31 13.98
C THR A 58 5.25 -12.27 14.46
N GLY A 59 4.81 -13.20 13.61
CA GLY A 59 3.72 -14.11 13.93
C GLY A 59 2.36 -13.44 13.91
N LYS A 60 2.25 -12.24 13.38
CA LYS A 60 1.00 -11.49 13.29
C LYS A 60 0.14 -12.02 12.15
N ILE A 61 -1.17 -12.11 12.37
CA ILE A 61 -2.10 -12.52 11.33
C ILE A 61 -2.35 -11.33 10.41
N PRO A 62 -2.12 -11.47 9.07
CA PRO A 62 -2.42 -10.41 8.12
C PRO A 62 -3.92 -10.14 8.08
N GLY A 63 -4.28 -8.86 8.10
CA GLY A 63 -5.69 -8.62 8.11
C GLY A 63 -6.15 -7.30 7.58
#